data_43fbc83d80b81af18ab50d9e96940484
#
_entry.id   43fbc83d80b81af18ab50d9e96940484
#
_cell.length_a   1.000
_cell.length_b   1.000
_cell.length_c   1.000
_cell.angle_alpha   90.00
_cell.angle_beta   90.00
_cell.angle_gamma   90.00
#
_symmetry.space_group_name_H-M   'P 1'
#
loop_
_entity.id
_entity.type
_entity.pdbx_description
1 polymer ?
#
loop_
_entity_poly.entity_id
_entity_poly.type
_entity_poly.pdbx_seq_one_letter_code
_entity_poly.pdbx_strand_id
1 'polypeptide(L)'
;FDQHFNKDLQDCAAKCLDRLFVGDNEFANWLRTVFPIKYMIPLAYSWGKIRTGQHGMGSGSGGTNADETLVHRCLQHEAALMQGQVLNPNSQCLGDDGVLTYPGITVEDVMQAYTSHGLEMNESKQYASTHDCVYLRRWHHKDYRVNNVCVGVYSTNRALGRLCEQERYYDPEVWGPKMIA
;
A
#
# COMPACT_ATOMS: atom_id res chain seq x y z
N PHE A 1 4.94 -1.41 -6.43
CA PHE A 1 5.22 -0.37 -5.43
C PHE A 1 6.52 -0.70 -4.68
N ASP A 2 6.62 -1.82 -3.98
CA ASP A 2 7.76 -2.25 -3.16
C ASP A 2 9.13 -2.12 -3.87
N GLN A 3 9.24 -2.68 -5.08
CA GLN A 3 10.51 -2.71 -5.83
C GLN A 3 11.00 -1.32 -6.26
N HIS A 4 10.07 -0.38 -6.45
CA HIS A 4 10.31 1.00 -6.86
C HIS A 4 10.28 2.00 -5.70
N PHE A 5 10.24 1.50 -4.45
CA PHE A 5 10.30 2.32 -3.25
C PHE A 5 11.72 2.82 -3.04
N ASN A 6 12.09 3.82 -3.84
CA ASN A 6 13.43 4.38 -3.94
C ASN A 6 13.81 5.23 -2.71
N LYS A 7 15.03 5.77 -2.72
CA LYS A 7 15.57 6.58 -1.62
C LYS A 7 14.70 7.78 -1.27
N ASP A 8 14.15 8.47 -2.25
CA ASP A 8 13.33 9.66 -2.01
C ASP A 8 12.02 9.33 -1.30
N LEU A 9 11.39 8.21 -1.67
CA LEU A 9 10.19 7.70 -1.01
C LEU A 9 10.52 7.19 0.40
N GLN A 10 11.66 6.54 0.61
CA GLN A 10 12.15 6.13 1.93
C GLN A 10 12.36 7.36 2.84
N ASP A 11 12.98 8.41 2.32
CA ASP A 11 13.20 9.65 3.04
C ASP A 11 11.88 10.40 3.33
N CYS A 12 10.91 10.32 2.42
CA CYS A 12 9.56 10.83 2.63
C CYS A 12 8.88 10.11 3.81
N ALA A 13 8.91 8.78 3.83
CA ALA A 13 8.36 7.98 4.94
C ALA A 13 9.03 8.35 6.28
N ALA A 14 10.37 8.43 6.30
CA ALA A 14 11.13 8.81 7.49
C ALA A 14 10.75 10.21 7.99
N LYS A 15 10.61 11.19 7.09
CA LYS A 15 10.17 12.56 7.44
C LYS A 15 8.75 12.60 7.99
N CYS A 16 7.83 11.82 7.44
CA CYS A 16 6.49 11.71 7.97
C CYS A 16 6.49 11.17 9.40
N LEU A 17 7.24 10.09 9.64
CA LEU A 17 7.39 9.49 10.96
C LEU A 17 8.03 10.46 11.96
N ASP A 18 9.09 11.15 11.56
CA ASP A 18 9.77 12.16 12.40
C ASP A 18 8.79 13.28 12.84
N ARG A 19 7.90 13.70 11.95
CA ARG A 19 6.88 14.71 12.26
C ARG A 19 5.77 14.21 13.18
N LEU A 20 5.49 12.91 13.18
CA LEU A 20 4.48 12.30 14.06
C LEU A 20 4.98 12.13 15.51
N PHE A 21 6.29 12.00 15.71
CA PHE A 21 6.91 11.72 17.00
C PHE A 21 7.91 12.83 17.42
N VAL A 22 7.48 14.07 17.30
CA VAL A 22 8.29 15.23 17.62
C VAL A 22 8.71 15.23 19.09
N GLY A 23 10.02 15.42 19.33
CA GLY A 23 10.59 15.53 20.68
C GLY A 23 10.92 14.19 21.35
N ASP A 24 10.70 13.07 20.69
CA ASP A 24 11.10 11.75 21.18
C ASP A 24 12.51 11.40 20.69
N ASN A 25 13.49 11.52 21.59
CA ASN A 25 14.89 11.22 21.29
C ASN A 25 15.15 9.72 21.01
N GLU A 26 14.42 8.82 21.64
CA GLU A 26 14.55 7.38 21.40
C GLU A 26 14.02 7.05 20.01
N PHE A 27 12.89 7.64 19.62
CA PHE A 27 12.35 7.48 18.30
C PHE A 27 13.24 8.09 17.21
N ALA A 28 13.81 9.27 17.44
CA ALA A 28 14.77 9.87 16.51
C ALA A 28 16.03 8.99 16.33
N ASN A 29 16.49 8.35 17.40
CA ASN A 29 17.58 7.38 17.32
C ASN A 29 17.18 6.13 16.55
N TRP A 30 15.97 5.61 16.75
CA TRP A 30 15.43 4.48 16.00
C TRP A 30 15.31 4.79 14.51
N LEU A 31 14.80 5.96 14.13
CA LEU A 31 14.73 6.41 12.74
C LEU A 31 16.09 6.42 12.05
N ARG A 32 17.14 6.78 12.78
CA ARG A 32 18.50 6.84 12.24
C ARG A 32 19.17 5.48 12.15
N THR A 33 18.92 4.57 13.10
CA THR A 33 19.71 3.34 13.28
C THR A 33 18.96 2.07 12.86
N VAL A 34 17.65 2.01 13.04
CA VAL A 34 16.83 0.81 12.82
C VAL A 34 15.99 0.93 11.55
N PHE A 35 15.34 2.07 11.34
CA PHE A 35 14.47 2.29 10.16
C PHE A 35 15.15 1.94 8.82
N PRO A 36 16.42 2.31 8.56
CA PRO A 36 17.07 2.02 7.28
C PRO A 36 17.41 0.54 7.07
N ILE A 37 17.43 -0.28 8.11
CA ILE A 37 17.88 -1.68 8.02
C ILE A 37 17.09 -2.44 6.97
N LYS A 38 15.76 -2.29 6.94
CA LYS A 38 14.88 -2.99 5.99
C LYS A 38 15.15 -2.68 4.52
N TYR A 39 15.82 -1.56 4.25
CA TYR A 39 16.24 -1.14 2.90
C TYR A 39 17.68 -1.54 2.56
N MET A 40 18.36 -2.21 3.49
CA MET A 40 19.76 -2.59 3.40
C MET A 40 20.01 -4.09 3.62
N ILE A 41 18.96 -4.86 3.98
CA ILE A 41 19.10 -6.29 4.23
C ILE A 41 19.57 -7.02 2.96
N PRO A 42 20.55 -7.95 3.09
CA PRO A 42 20.97 -8.76 1.96
C PRO A 42 19.81 -9.59 1.42
N LEU A 43 19.60 -9.54 0.11
CA LEU A 43 18.55 -10.27 -0.59
C LEU A 43 19.11 -11.45 -1.36
N ALA A 44 18.75 -12.67 -0.95
CA ALA A 44 19.01 -13.86 -1.74
C ALA A 44 17.95 -13.93 -2.86
N TYR A 45 18.38 -13.77 -4.13
CA TYR A 45 17.46 -13.72 -5.27
C TYR A 45 17.61 -14.91 -6.23
N SER A 46 18.64 -15.71 -6.04
CA SER A 46 18.88 -16.94 -6.79
C SER A 46 19.83 -17.83 -5.99
N TRP A 47 19.93 -19.10 -6.35
CA TRP A 47 20.85 -20.01 -5.69
C TRP A 47 22.30 -19.51 -5.71
N GLY A 48 22.90 -19.35 -4.53
CA GLY A 48 24.26 -18.84 -4.38
C GLY A 48 24.46 -17.35 -4.73
N LYS A 49 23.38 -16.59 -5.00
CA LYS A 49 23.49 -15.15 -5.35
C LYS A 49 22.79 -14.28 -4.32
N ILE A 50 23.54 -13.33 -3.79
CA ILE A 50 23.07 -12.38 -2.80
C ILE A 50 23.31 -10.96 -3.33
N ARG A 51 22.28 -10.13 -3.30
CA ARG A 51 22.39 -8.69 -3.52
C ARG A 51 22.57 -8.00 -2.17
N THR A 52 23.53 -7.10 -2.10
CA THR A 52 23.80 -6.25 -0.93
C THR A 52 23.69 -4.78 -1.31
N GLY A 53 23.60 -3.90 -0.33
CA GLY A 53 23.45 -2.47 -0.49
C GLY A 53 21.99 -2.02 -0.48
N GLN A 54 21.76 -0.75 -0.74
CA GLN A 54 20.42 -0.15 -0.71
C GLN A 54 19.54 -0.69 -1.83
N HIS A 55 18.32 -0.99 -1.51
CA HIS A 55 17.29 -1.50 -2.42
C HIS A 55 15.91 -0.94 -2.06
N GLY A 56 14.89 -1.30 -2.82
CA GLY A 56 13.49 -0.99 -2.52
C GLY A 56 12.99 -1.65 -1.23
N MET A 57 11.71 -1.62 -1.01
CA MET A 57 11.10 -2.24 0.16
C MET A 57 11.28 -3.75 0.15
N GLY A 58 11.75 -4.29 1.25
CA GLY A 58 11.68 -5.73 1.52
C GLY A 58 10.25 -6.10 1.91
N SER A 59 9.47 -6.60 0.96
CA SER A 59 8.07 -6.98 1.17
C SER A 59 7.93 -7.93 2.37
N GLY A 60 7.01 -7.61 3.29
CA GLY A 60 6.80 -8.36 4.53
C GLY A 60 7.77 -8.02 5.68
N SER A 61 8.69 -7.07 5.52
CA SER A 61 9.47 -6.53 6.63
C SER A 61 8.59 -5.71 7.59
N GLY A 62 9.03 -5.57 8.83
CA GLY A 62 8.32 -4.76 9.82
C GLY A 62 8.19 -3.30 9.35
N GLY A 63 6.96 -2.76 9.33
CA GLY A 63 6.67 -1.40 8.92
C GLY A 63 6.47 -1.17 7.41
N THR A 64 6.60 -2.19 6.55
CA THR A 64 6.35 -2.07 5.10
C THR A 64 5.04 -1.32 4.81
N ASN A 65 3.95 -1.85 5.32
CA ASN A 65 2.62 -1.26 5.10
C ASN A 65 2.51 0.17 5.61
N ALA A 66 3.13 0.49 6.76
CA ALA A 66 3.11 1.84 7.33
C ALA A 66 3.85 2.84 6.44
N ASP A 67 5.07 2.51 6.03
CA ASP A 67 5.89 3.39 5.19
C ASP A 67 5.21 3.65 3.85
N GLU A 68 4.73 2.60 3.21
CA GLU A 68 4.02 2.70 1.93
C GLU A 68 2.75 3.53 2.05
N THR A 69 1.96 3.31 3.11
CA THR A 69 0.74 4.08 3.36
C THR A 69 1.03 5.57 3.54
N LEU A 70 2.06 5.92 4.31
CA LEU A 70 2.46 7.32 4.53
C LEU A 70 2.86 8.00 3.22
N VAL A 71 3.72 7.34 2.45
CA VAL A 71 4.17 7.86 1.14
C VAL A 71 3.02 7.92 0.16
N HIS A 72 2.22 6.88 0.07
CA HIS A 72 1.04 6.84 -0.80
C HIS A 72 0.09 8.00 -0.50
N ARG A 73 -0.13 8.29 0.79
CA ARG A 73 -0.95 9.46 1.18
C ARG A 73 -0.34 10.78 0.73
N CYS A 74 0.96 10.94 0.81
CA CYS A 74 1.65 12.12 0.28
C CYS A 74 1.45 12.25 -1.23
N LEU A 75 1.59 11.16 -1.98
CA LEU A 75 1.37 11.13 -3.43
C LEU A 75 -0.07 11.46 -3.82
N GLN A 76 -1.07 11.00 -3.05
CA GLN A 76 -2.48 11.38 -3.27
C GLN A 76 -2.67 12.89 -3.12
N HIS A 77 -2.06 13.51 -2.10
CA HIS A 77 -2.11 14.96 -1.92
C HIS A 77 -1.38 15.69 -3.04
N GLU A 78 -0.23 15.20 -3.45
CA GLU A 78 0.56 15.78 -4.54
C GLU A 78 -0.21 15.76 -5.86
N ALA A 79 -0.85 14.65 -6.21
CA ALA A 79 -1.68 14.53 -7.41
C ALA A 79 -2.77 15.61 -7.46
N ALA A 80 -3.45 15.87 -6.33
CA ALA A 80 -4.43 16.94 -6.25
C ALA A 80 -3.79 18.34 -6.35
N LEU A 81 -2.68 18.57 -5.65
CA LEU A 81 -1.98 19.85 -5.63
C LEU A 81 -1.40 20.22 -6.99
N MET A 82 -0.88 19.27 -7.76
CA MET A 82 -0.39 19.49 -9.13
C MET A 82 -1.49 20.05 -10.07
N GLN A 83 -2.75 19.74 -9.76
CA GLN A 83 -3.92 20.25 -10.48
C GLN A 83 -4.55 21.49 -9.82
N GLY A 84 -3.88 22.08 -8.83
CA GLY A 84 -4.42 23.22 -8.06
C GLY A 84 -5.67 22.87 -7.25
N GLN A 85 -5.85 21.60 -6.92
CA GLN A 85 -7.02 21.05 -6.22
C GLN A 85 -6.68 20.62 -4.80
N VAL A 86 -7.72 20.39 -4.01
CA VAL A 86 -7.61 19.81 -2.66
C VAL A 86 -8.12 18.39 -2.70
N LEU A 87 -7.29 17.47 -2.19
CA LEU A 87 -7.67 16.08 -2.06
C LEU A 87 -8.91 15.91 -1.18
N ASN A 88 -9.88 15.13 -1.62
CA ASN A 88 -11.03 14.77 -0.79
C ASN A 88 -10.53 14.10 0.51
N PRO A 89 -10.92 14.60 1.69
CA PRO A 89 -10.44 14.07 2.97
C PRO A 89 -10.84 12.59 3.21
N ASN A 90 -11.87 12.11 2.53
CA ASN A 90 -12.30 10.71 2.59
C ASN A 90 -11.53 9.79 1.64
N SER A 91 -10.58 10.31 0.85
CA SER A 91 -9.65 9.47 0.10
C SER A 91 -8.84 8.60 1.05
N GLN A 92 -8.59 7.35 0.68
CA GLN A 92 -7.96 6.35 1.54
C GLN A 92 -6.82 5.64 0.82
N CYS A 93 -5.86 5.15 1.57
CA CYS A 93 -4.84 4.25 1.09
C CYS A 93 -4.38 3.30 2.21
N LEU A 94 -3.90 2.12 1.81
CA LEU A 94 -3.26 1.14 2.68
C LEU A 94 -2.22 0.36 1.87
N GLY A 95 -0.94 0.57 2.18
CA GLY A 95 0.14 0.08 1.33
C GLY A 95 0.05 0.68 -0.06
N ASP A 96 0.09 -0.15 -1.07
CA ASP A 96 -0.05 0.20 -2.48
C ASP A 96 -1.50 0.37 -2.97
N ASP A 97 -2.47 -0.09 -2.19
CA ASP A 97 -3.89 0.02 -2.56
C ASP A 97 -4.47 1.36 -2.12
N GLY A 98 -5.22 2.02 -3.00
CA GLY A 98 -5.76 3.33 -2.72
C GLY A 98 -7.00 3.70 -3.52
N VAL A 99 -7.80 4.57 -2.94
CA VAL A 99 -8.93 5.23 -3.58
C VAL A 99 -8.86 6.73 -3.27
N LEU A 100 -8.89 7.56 -4.30
CA LEU A 100 -8.77 9.00 -4.15
C LEU A 100 -9.73 9.73 -5.09
N THR A 101 -10.08 10.95 -4.72
CA THR A 101 -10.83 11.85 -5.59
C THR A 101 -10.54 13.31 -5.26
N TYR A 102 -10.62 14.14 -6.26
CA TYR A 102 -10.62 15.61 -6.19
C TYR A 102 -11.36 16.15 -7.44
N PRO A 103 -11.78 17.40 -7.46
CA PRO A 103 -12.47 17.97 -8.62
C PRO A 103 -11.63 17.86 -9.89
N GLY A 104 -12.20 17.30 -10.95
CA GLY A 104 -11.53 17.17 -12.26
C GLY A 104 -10.47 16.07 -12.34
N ILE A 105 -10.40 15.16 -11.38
CA ILE A 105 -9.43 14.04 -11.38
C ILE A 105 -9.48 13.24 -12.68
N THR A 106 -8.30 12.94 -13.23
CA THR A 106 -8.10 11.98 -14.32
C THR A 106 -7.11 10.90 -13.92
N VAL A 107 -7.13 9.76 -14.59
CA VAL A 107 -6.15 8.69 -14.36
C VAL A 107 -4.75 9.17 -14.73
N GLU A 108 -4.63 9.93 -15.80
CA GLU A 108 -3.39 10.48 -16.33
C GLU A 108 -2.69 11.40 -15.32
N ASP A 109 -3.43 12.30 -14.67
CA ASP A 109 -2.89 13.20 -13.66
C ASP A 109 -2.33 12.44 -12.45
N VAL A 110 -3.06 11.43 -11.99
CA VAL A 110 -2.61 10.57 -10.89
C VAL A 110 -1.36 9.78 -11.31
N MET A 111 -1.37 9.18 -12.49
CA MET A 111 -0.23 8.46 -13.02
C MET A 111 1.00 9.37 -13.15
N GLN A 112 0.83 10.60 -13.62
CA GLN A 112 1.93 11.57 -13.72
C GLN A 112 2.56 11.86 -12.36
N ALA A 113 1.76 12.11 -11.33
CA ALA A 113 2.26 12.38 -9.98
C ALA A 113 3.09 11.20 -9.46
N TYR A 114 2.59 9.99 -9.58
CA TYR A 114 3.26 8.80 -9.05
C TYR A 114 4.51 8.42 -9.85
N THR A 115 4.45 8.48 -11.17
CA THR A 115 5.59 8.12 -12.03
C THR A 115 6.72 9.14 -11.96
N SER A 116 6.43 10.41 -11.64
CA SER A 116 7.46 11.44 -11.43
C SER A 116 8.42 11.09 -10.29
N HIS A 117 8.00 10.24 -9.36
CA HIS A 117 8.81 9.71 -8.27
C HIS A 117 9.42 8.33 -8.55
N GLY A 118 9.37 7.87 -9.80
CA GLY A 118 9.95 6.59 -10.20
C GLY A 118 9.10 5.36 -9.87
N LEU A 119 7.85 5.55 -9.50
CA LEU A 119 6.89 4.45 -9.36
C LEU A 119 6.40 4.00 -10.73
N GLU A 120 6.25 2.70 -10.92
CA GLU A 120 5.56 2.16 -12.10
C GLU A 120 4.08 1.95 -11.78
N MET A 121 3.22 2.57 -12.57
CA MET A 121 1.78 2.38 -12.49
C MET A 121 1.29 1.55 -13.68
N ASN A 122 0.60 0.47 -13.39
CA ASN A 122 -0.04 -0.34 -14.43
C ASN A 122 -1.39 0.29 -14.80
N GLU A 123 -1.45 0.91 -15.97
CA GLU A 123 -2.64 1.59 -16.49
C GLU A 123 -3.86 0.66 -16.52
N SER A 124 -3.69 -0.60 -16.92
CA SER A 124 -4.80 -1.57 -17.00
C SER A 124 -5.42 -1.92 -15.64
N LYS A 125 -4.76 -1.56 -14.54
CA LYS A 125 -5.27 -1.74 -13.17
C LYS A 125 -5.86 -0.45 -12.58
N GLN A 126 -5.72 0.68 -13.27
CA GLN A 126 -6.32 1.92 -12.82
C GLN A 126 -7.81 1.91 -13.20
N TYR A 127 -8.64 2.20 -12.23
CA TYR A 127 -10.09 2.19 -12.41
C TYR A 127 -10.68 3.52 -11.97
N ALA A 128 -11.40 4.17 -12.89
CA ALA A 128 -12.08 5.43 -12.61
C ALA A 128 -13.59 5.25 -12.80
N SER A 129 -14.37 5.62 -11.78
CA SER A 129 -15.83 5.55 -11.80
C SER A 129 -16.43 6.59 -10.86
N THR A 130 -17.63 7.07 -11.19
CA THR A 130 -18.44 7.94 -10.31
C THR A 130 -19.45 7.15 -9.46
N HIS A 131 -19.47 5.84 -9.57
CA HIS A 131 -20.51 5.01 -8.99
C HIS A 131 -19.98 3.97 -8.02
N ASP A 132 -18.78 3.46 -8.28
CA ASP A 132 -18.21 2.34 -7.55
C ASP A 132 -16.68 2.44 -7.46
N CYS A 133 -16.11 1.65 -6.58
CA CYS A 133 -14.66 1.44 -6.51
C CYS A 133 -14.35 0.04 -5.98
N VAL A 134 -13.12 -0.41 -6.23
CA VAL A 134 -12.56 -1.58 -5.57
C VAL A 134 -11.46 -1.09 -4.64
N TYR A 135 -11.58 -1.39 -3.35
CA TYR A 135 -10.60 -1.04 -2.34
C TYR A 135 -10.42 -2.20 -1.36
N LEU A 136 -9.19 -2.57 -1.07
CA LEU A 136 -8.84 -3.71 -0.21
C LEU A 136 -9.57 -5.00 -0.64
N ARG A 137 -9.58 -5.25 -1.96
CA ARG A 137 -10.22 -6.41 -2.60
C ARG A 137 -11.73 -6.51 -2.37
N ARG A 138 -12.39 -5.42 -1.98
CA ARG A 138 -13.84 -5.33 -1.84
C ARG A 138 -14.38 -4.32 -2.84
N TRP A 139 -15.46 -4.70 -3.49
CA TRP A 139 -16.21 -3.81 -4.36
C TRP A 139 -17.23 -3.03 -3.55
N HIS A 140 -17.28 -1.72 -3.76
CA HIS A 140 -18.19 -0.78 -3.11
C HIS A 140 -18.97 -0.05 -4.20
N HIS A 141 -20.29 0.04 -4.06
CA HIS A 141 -21.15 0.76 -5.00
C HIS A 141 -22.06 1.74 -4.25
N LYS A 142 -22.26 2.94 -4.82
CA LYS A 142 -23.02 4.02 -4.16
C LYS A 142 -24.45 3.61 -3.77
N ASP A 143 -25.08 2.75 -4.57
CA ASP A 143 -26.47 2.31 -4.37
C ASP A 143 -26.57 1.00 -3.55
N TYR A 144 -25.45 0.31 -3.31
CA TYR A 144 -25.42 -0.90 -2.49
C TYR A 144 -25.13 -0.56 -1.03
N ARG A 145 -26.21 -0.46 -0.26
CA ARG A 145 -26.15 -0.04 1.16
C ARG A 145 -26.91 -0.99 2.07
N VAL A 146 -26.31 -1.25 3.22
CA VAL A 146 -26.96 -1.95 4.34
C VAL A 146 -27.06 -0.97 5.51
N ASN A 147 -28.24 -0.73 6.02
CA ASN A 147 -28.52 0.28 7.06
C ASN A 147 -27.89 1.66 6.72
N ASN A 148 -28.03 2.08 5.46
CA ASN A 148 -27.50 3.32 4.90
C ASN A 148 -25.95 3.40 4.87
N VAL A 149 -25.21 2.32 5.16
CA VAL A 149 -23.77 2.24 5.05
C VAL A 149 -23.40 1.56 3.74
N CYS A 150 -22.49 2.17 2.96
CA CYS A 150 -21.91 1.54 1.77
C CYS A 150 -21.02 0.37 2.23
N VAL A 151 -21.44 -0.85 1.95
CA VAL A 151 -20.74 -2.06 2.39
C VAL A 151 -19.88 -2.63 1.25
N GLY A 152 -18.72 -3.17 1.60
CA GLY A 152 -17.82 -3.81 0.65
C GLY A 152 -18.22 -5.26 0.39
N VAL A 153 -18.29 -5.63 -0.89
CA VAL A 153 -18.62 -6.98 -1.35
C VAL A 153 -17.35 -7.72 -1.74
N TYR A 154 -17.12 -8.86 -1.13
CA TYR A 154 -15.98 -9.71 -1.47
C TYR A 154 -16.35 -10.68 -2.61
N SER A 155 -15.41 -10.93 -3.52
CA SER A 155 -15.64 -11.84 -4.64
C SER A 155 -15.85 -13.28 -4.17
N THR A 156 -16.97 -13.90 -4.54
CA THR A 156 -17.26 -15.30 -4.25
C THR A 156 -16.19 -16.24 -4.79
N ASN A 157 -15.70 -16.00 -6.02
CA ASN A 157 -14.63 -16.83 -6.61
C ASN A 157 -13.33 -16.75 -5.80
N ARG A 158 -12.98 -15.58 -5.27
CA ARG A 158 -11.83 -15.44 -4.38
C ARG A 158 -12.04 -16.15 -3.03
N ALA A 159 -13.24 -16.09 -2.50
CA ALA A 159 -13.58 -16.81 -1.26
C ALA A 159 -13.47 -18.33 -1.47
N LEU A 160 -14.03 -18.84 -2.55
CA LEU A 160 -13.93 -20.27 -2.89
C LEU A 160 -12.48 -20.70 -3.15
N GLY A 161 -11.69 -19.91 -3.87
CA GLY A 161 -10.27 -20.19 -4.06
C GLY A 161 -9.50 -20.27 -2.74
N ARG A 162 -9.81 -19.40 -1.78
CA ARG A 162 -9.19 -19.45 -0.43
C ARG A 162 -9.61 -20.68 0.40
N LEU A 163 -10.77 -21.24 0.15
CA LEU A 163 -11.18 -22.49 0.78
C LEU A 163 -10.44 -23.70 0.17
N CYS A 164 -10.08 -23.63 -1.11
CA CYS A 164 -9.40 -24.72 -1.80
C CYS A 164 -7.88 -24.71 -1.63
N GLU A 165 -7.28 -23.50 -1.45
CA GLU A 165 -5.84 -23.33 -1.45
C GLU A 165 -5.38 -22.56 -0.22
N GLN A 166 -4.40 -23.08 0.49
CA GLN A 166 -3.74 -22.40 1.59
C GLN A 166 -2.59 -21.53 1.08
N GLU A 167 -2.42 -20.36 1.69
CA GLU A 167 -1.30 -19.48 1.40
C GLU A 167 0.04 -20.06 1.85
N ARG A 168 0.01 -20.88 2.90
CA ARG A 168 1.18 -21.55 3.45
C ARG A 168 0.83 -23.01 3.71
N TYR A 169 1.80 -23.89 3.55
CA TYR A 169 1.64 -25.28 3.96
C TYR A 169 1.51 -25.36 5.50
N TYR A 170 0.47 -26.01 5.94
CA TYR A 170 0.28 -26.43 7.32
C TYR A 170 0.00 -27.93 7.32
N ASP A 171 0.48 -28.62 8.34
CA ASP A 171 0.15 -30.02 8.53
C ASP A 171 -1.38 -30.19 8.63
N PRO A 172 -2.01 -31.01 7.76
CA PRO A 172 -3.45 -31.22 7.75
C PRO A 172 -4.01 -31.73 9.08
N GLU A 173 -3.25 -32.52 9.85
CA GLU A 173 -3.66 -33.02 11.17
C GLU A 173 -3.76 -31.87 12.20
N VAL A 174 -2.97 -30.82 12.03
CA VAL A 174 -2.97 -29.68 12.96
C VAL A 174 -4.02 -28.63 12.58
N TRP A 175 -4.13 -28.29 11.30
CA TRP A 175 -5.04 -27.20 10.89
C TRP A 175 -6.42 -27.67 10.47
N GLY A 176 -6.59 -28.91 9.99
CA GLY A 176 -7.87 -29.45 9.55
C GLY A 176 -8.99 -29.26 10.57
N PRO A 177 -8.81 -29.68 11.82
CA PRO A 177 -9.79 -29.43 12.88
C PRO A 177 -10.08 -27.96 13.14
N LYS A 178 -9.09 -27.06 13.00
CA LYS A 178 -9.26 -25.61 13.18
C LYS A 178 -10.03 -24.94 12.05
N MET A 179 -10.00 -25.52 10.85
CA MET A 179 -10.73 -24.99 9.70
C MET A 179 -12.21 -25.42 9.70
N ILE A 180 -12.54 -26.51 10.40
CA ILE A 180 -13.90 -27.03 10.47
C ILE A 180 -14.67 -26.44 11.68
N ALA A 181 -13.97 -26.00 12.70
CA ALA A 181 -14.54 -25.35 13.88
C ALA A 181 -14.87 -23.89 13.62
#